data_21f62fb3ba3c39b37bb5aec87a4c9de5
#
_entry.id   21f62fb3ba3c39b37bb5aec87a4c9de5
#
_cell.length_a   1.000
_cell.length_b   1.000
_cell.length_c   1.000
_cell.angle_alpha   90.00
_cell.angle_beta   90.00
_cell.angle_gamma   90.00
#
_symmetry.space_group_name_H-M   'P 1'
#
loop_
_entity.id
_entity.type
_entity.pdbx_description
1 polymer ?
#
loop_
_entity_poly.entity_id
_entity_poly.type
_entity_poly.pdbx_seq_one_letter_code
_entity_poly.pdbx_strand_id
1 'polypeptide(L)'
;MPMLNRRLFYAGYAIHLVHTLKFLNVDYLSTKVFFMEKSKIKNVFVEGAISPEFIANSIAKHQSKTAIGAHDIFLGQVRADLIDGQEVAAIEYTAYEEMANLKFHEIREAAFAKYNLSCMHIYHSSGRVNAGEICLFVFVSSPHRKEVFEALHHVVEEIKNQVPIFGKEVFKDDSYQWKVNK
;
A
#
# COMPACT_ATOMS: atom_id res chain seq x y z
N MET A 1 -24.43 26.88 30.96
CA MET A 1 -24.79 25.48 30.61
C MET A 1 -23.48 24.70 30.47
N PRO A 2 -23.23 23.68 31.30
CA PRO A 2 -21.96 22.92 31.24
C PRO A 2 -21.97 21.90 30.11
N MET A 3 -20.87 21.83 29.39
CA MET A 3 -20.62 20.80 28.38
C MET A 3 -20.60 19.40 28.99
N LEU A 4 -21.63 18.62 28.72
CA LEU A 4 -21.74 17.24 29.19
C LEU A 4 -20.74 16.36 28.45
N ASN A 5 -19.95 15.68 29.24
CA ASN A 5 -18.78 14.90 28.95
C ASN A 5 -19.07 13.71 28.00
N ARG A 6 -18.82 13.88 26.68
CA ARG A 6 -18.99 12.83 25.66
C ARG A 6 -18.18 11.54 25.93
N ARG A 7 -17.20 11.59 26.83
CA ARG A 7 -16.36 10.41 27.19
C ARG A 7 -17.11 9.35 28.00
N LEU A 8 -18.14 9.72 28.77
CA LEU A 8 -18.91 8.78 29.60
C LEU A 8 -19.92 7.95 28.77
N PHE A 9 -20.42 8.47 27.65
CA PHE A 9 -21.37 7.73 26.80
C PHE A 9 -20.71 6.56 26.06
N TYR A 10 -19.44 6.71 25.63
CA TYR A 10 -18.70 5.65 24.96
C TYR A 10 -18.25 4.51 25.89
N ALA A 11 -18.02 4.80 27.18
CA ALA A 11 -17.64 3.78 28.16
C ALA A 11 -18.80 2.82 28.48
N GLY A 12 -20.03 3.31 28.54
CA GLY A 12 -21.23 2.49 28.80
C GLY A 12 -21.54 1.49 27.68
N TYR A 13 -21.41 1.92 26.40
CA TYR A 13 -21.61 1.04 25.25
C TYR A 13 -20.51 -0.04 25.13
N ALA A 14 -19.27 0.32 25.43
CA ALA A 14 -18.16 -0.64 25.42
C ALA A 14 -18.32 -1.77 26.43
N ILE A 15 -18.80 -1.46 27.64
CA ILE A 15 -19.02 -2.45 28.73
C ILE A 15 -20.16 -3.40 28.35
N HIS A 16 -21.23 -2.91 27.74
CA HIS A 16 -22.36 -3.75 27.33
C HIS A 16 -22.00 -4.69 26.17
N LEU A 17 -21.18 -4.22 25.23
CA LEU A 17 -20.67 -5.03 24.11
C LEU A 17 -19.74 -6.15 24.61
N VAL A 18 -18.88 -5.87 25.59
CA VAL A 18 -17.97 -6.86 26.21
C VAL A 18 -18.75 -8.02 26.86
N HIS A 19 -19.85 -7.73 27.55
CA HIS A 19 -20.67 -8.77 28.15
C HIS A 19 -21.39 -9.64 27.14
N THR A 20 -21.87 -9.05 26.05
CA THR A 20 -22.59 -9.79 24.99
C THR A 20 -21.63 -10.68 24.17
N LEU A 21 -20.39 -10.21 23.91
CA LEU A 21 -19.38 -10.95 23.16
C LEU A 21 -18.79 -12.13 23.96
N LYS A 22 -18.70 -12.03 25.28
CA LYS A 22 -18.32 -13.18 26.16
C LYS A 22 -19.30 -14.34 26.07
N PHE A 23 -20.58 -14.07 25.85
CA PHE A 23 -21.62 -15.09 25.66
C PHE A 23 -21.50 -15.83 24.31
N LEU A 24 -20.88 -15.18 23.31
CA LEU A 24 -20.70 -15.74 21.96
C LEU A 24 -19.34 -16.42 21.77
N ASN A 25 -18.55 -16.58 22.81
CA ASN A 25 -17.21 -17.18 22.77
C ASN A 25 -16.27 -16.51 21.74
N VAL A 26 -16.50 -15.22 21.44
CA VAL A 26 -15.67 -14.42 20.54
C VAL A 26 -14.68 -13.61 21.37
N ASP A 27 -13.40 -13.74 21.06
CA ASP A 27 -12.36 -12.98 21.75
C ASP A 27 -12.52 -11.48 21.45
N TYR A 28 -12.94 -10.72 22.48
CA TYR A 28 -13.16 -9.28 22.38
C TYR A 28 -11.91 -8.52 21.95
N LEU A 29 -10.72 -8.99 22.33
CA LEU A 29 -9.46 -8.35 21.97
C LEU A 29 -9.18 -8.54 20.48
N SER A 30 -9.38 -9.74 19.94
CA SER A 30 -9.18 -10.00 18.50
C SER A 30 -10.21 -9.25 17.65
N THR A 31 -11.46 -9.17 18.10
CA THR A 31 -12.51 -8.38 17.41
C THR A 31 -12.20 -6.88 17.47
N LYS A 32 -11.75 -6.36 18.60
CA LYS A 32 -11.38 -4.95 18.74
C LYS A 32 -10.17 -4.58 17.88
N VAL A 33 -9.16 -5.45 17.87
CA VAL A 33 -7.97 -5.30 17.00
C VAL A 33 -8.40 -5.33 15.54
N PHE A 34 -9.21 -6.30 15.12
CA PHE A 34 -9.74 -6.40 13.76
C PHE A 34 -10.49 -5.14 13.31
N PHE A 35 -11.40 -4.59 14.15
CA PHE A 35 -12.12 -3.36 13.82
C PHE A 35 -11.24 -2.11 13.85
N MET A 36 -10.26 -2.04 14.74
CA MET A 36 -9.32 -0.92 14.78
C MET A 36 -8.34 -0.93 13.62
N GLU A 37 -7.90 -2.11 13.16
CA GLU A 37 -7.05 -2.25 11.97
C GLU A 37 -7.80 -1.87 10.70
N LYS A 38 -9.03 -2.34 10.51
CA LYS A 38 -9.84 -2.03 9.33
C LYS A 38 -10.08 -0.52 9.15
N SER A 39 -10.13 0.26 10.23
CA SER A 39 -10.28 1.71 10.18
C SER A 39 -9.01 2.48 9.75
N LYS A 40 -7.85 1.82 9.75
CA LYS A 40 -6.54 2.41 9.43
C LYS A 40 -6.00 1.99 8.06
N ILE A 41 -6.63 1.00 7.42
CA ILE A 41 -6.18 0.51 6.12
C ILE A 41 -6.45 1.59 5.07
N LYS A 42 -5.37 2.04 4.43
CA LYS A 42 -5.41 3.04 3.36
C LYS A 42 -5.55 2.37 2.01
N ASN A 43 -6.40 2.89 1.14
CA ASN A 43 -6.37 2.49 -0.26
C ASN A 43 -5.07 2.99 -0.91
N VAL A 44 -4.31 2.07 -1.48
CA VAL A 44 -3.03 2.36 -2.16
C VAL A 44 -3.18 2.46 -3.67
N PHE A 45 -4.34 2.11 -4.22
CA PHE A 45 -4.55 2.09 -5.66
C PHE A 45 -4.79 3.48 -6.23
N VAL A 46 -4.19 3.72 -7.40
CA VAL A 46 -4.35 4.92 -8.24
C VAL A 46 -4.82 4.44 -9.60
N GLU A 47 -5.90 5.01 -10.10
CA GLU A 47 -6.41 4.67 -11.44
C GLU A 47 -5.45 5.19 -12.51
N GLY A 48 -5.05 4.29 -13.44
CA GLY A 48 -4.08 4.60 -14.49
C GLY A 48 -2.64 4.77 -13.99
N ALA A 49 -1.82 5.47 -14.77
CA ALA A 49 -0.42 5.70 -14.49
C ALA A 49 -0.19 6.65 -13.29
N ILE A 50 0.85 6.40 -12.52
CA ILE A 50 1.30 7.31 -11.45
C ILE A 50 2.12 8.44 -12.09
N SER A 51 1.62 9.67 -12.03
CA SER A 51 2.28 10.79 -12.69
C SER A 51 3.55 11.26 -11.98
N PRO A 52 4.53 11.84 -12.71
CA PRO A 52 5.71 12.46 -12.11
C PRO A 52 5.36 13.57 -11.11
N GLU A 53 4.29 14.33 -11.34
CA GLU A 53 3.81 15.39 -10.45
C GLU A 53 3.31 14.82 -9.13
N PHE A 54 2.64 13.66 -9.14
CA PHE A 54 2.22 12.96 -7.93
C PHE A 54 3.42 12.58 -7.06
N ILE A 55 4.49 12.08 -7.69
CA ILE A 55 5.75 11.71 -7.02
C ILE A 55 6.43 12.95 -6.45
N ALA A 56 6.58 14.01 -7.26
CA ALA A 56 7.17 15.28 -6.82
C ALA A 56 6.43 15.88 -5.64
N ASN A 57 5.11 15.90 -5.67
CA ASN A 57 4.27 16.37 -4.56
C ASN A 57 4.44 15.51 -3.29
N SER A 58 4.63 14.20 -3.44
CA SER A 58 4.89 13.31 -2.31
C SER A 58 6.23 13.63 -1.64
N ILE A 59 7.28 13.94 -2.42
CA ILE A 59 8.57 14.37 -1.92
C ILE A 59 8.46 15.73 -1.21
N ALA A 60 7.83 16.72 -1.87
CA ALA A 60 7.70 18.07 -1.35
C ALA A 60 7.03 18.13 0.03
N LYS A 61 6.02 17.28 0.28
CA LYS A 61 5.34 17.18 1.58
C LYS A 61 6.25 16.72 2.73
N HIS A 62 7.44 16.19 2.43
CA HIS A 62 8.39 15.72 3.44
C HIS A 62 9.46 16.76 3.81
N GLN A 63 9.59 17.86 3.05
CA GLN A 63 10.60 18.89 3.29
C GLN A 63 10.49 19.55 4.67
N SER A 64 9.29 19.60 5.24
CA SER A 64 9.07 20.14 6.61
C SER A 64 9.49 19.19 7.74
N LYS A 65 9.80 17.93 7.43
CA LYS A 65 10.17 16.89 8.42
C LYS A 65 11.69 16.87 8.62
N THR A 66 12.22 17.81 9.37
CA THR A 66 13.66 18.06 9.52
C THR A 66 14.47 16.96 10.21
N ALA A 67 13.80 15.97 10.84
CA ALA A 67 14.46 14.80 11.43
C ALA A 67 14.76 13.68 10.40
N ILE A 68 14.30 13.81 9.16
CA ILE A 68 14.59 12.86 8.08
C ILE A 68 15.91 13.25 7.44
N GLY A 69 16.87 12.33 7.41
CA GLY A 69 18.18 12.51 6.78
C GLY A 69 18.33 11.81 5.44
N ALA A 70 17.41 10.87 5.12
CA ALA A 70 17.47 10.12 3.85
C ALA A 70 16.10 9.71 3.35
N HIS A 71 15.96 9.72 2.03
CA HIS A 71 14.84 9.17 1.29
C HIS A 71 15.36 8.15 0.26
N ASP A 72 14.54 7.15 -0.02
CA ASP A 72 14.76 6.25 -1.15
C ASP A 72 13.45 5.94 -1.86
N ILE A 73 13.50 5.75 -3.18
CA ILE A 73 12.32 5.64 -4.03
C ILE A 73 12.51 4.49 -5.03
N PHE A 74 11.54 3.59 -5.06
CA PHE A 74 11.39 2.64 -6.14
C PHE A 74 10.24 3.05 -7.06
N LEU A 75 10.52 3.09 -8.36
CA LEU A 75 9.54 3.32 -9.41
C LEU A 75 9.47 2.07 -10.29
N GLY A 76 8.34 1.36 -10.24
CA GLY A 76 8.05 0.30 -11.19
C GLY A 76 7.44 0.90 -12.47
N GLN A 77 8.02 0.57 -13.62
CA GLN A 77 7.59 1.05 -14.93
C GLN A 77 7.15 -0.11 -15.81
N VAL A 78 6.12 0.09 -16.62
CA VAL A 78 5.70 -0.87 -17.63
C VAL A 78 6.70 -0.87 -18.77
N ARG A 79 7.23 -2.05 -19.12
CA ARG A 79 8.19 -2.22 -20.22
C ARG A 79 7.50 -2.67 -21.49
N ALA A 80 8.00 -2.24 -22.63
CA ALA A 80 7.63 -2.72 -23.96
C ALA A 80 8.38 -4.03 -24.29
N ASP A 81 8.12 -5.09 -23.47
CA ASP A 81 8.75 -6.39 -23.67
C ASP A 81 8.27 -7.02 -25.00
N LEU A 82 9.18 -7.72 -25.67
CA LEU A 82 8.85 -8.50 -26.87
C LEU A 82 8.56 -9.94 -26.45
N ILE A 83 7.34 -10.42 -26.64
CA ILE A 83 6.88 -11.74 -26.24
C ILE A 83 6.30 -12.42 -27.47
N ASP A 84 6.90 -13.54 -27.89
CA ASP A 84 6.52 -14.29 -29.09
C ASP A 84 6.38 -13.43 -30.36
N GLY A 85 7.25 -12.41 -30.46
CA GLY A 85 7.27 -11.48 -31.59
C GLY A 85 6.28 -10.32 -31.49
N GLN A 86 5.46 -10.25 -30.45
CA GLN A 86 4.51 -9.17 -30.17
C GLN A 86 5.05 -8.24 -29.07
N GLU A 87 4.95 -6.93 -29.29
CA GLU A 87 5.41 -5.93 -28.33
C GLU A 87 4.29 -5.54 -27.37
N VAL A 88 4.57 -5.56 -26.08
CA VAL A 88 3.65 -5.12 -25.03
C VAL A 88 3.44 -3.61 -25.14
N ALA A 89 2.21 -3.20 -25.38
CA ALA A 89 1.80 -1.79 -25.46
C ALA A 89 1.35 -1.24 -24.10
N ALA A 90 0.76 -2.08 -23.25
CA ALA A 90 0.25 -1.70 -21.93
C ALA A 90 0.13 -2.91 -21.00
N ILE A 91 -0.03 -2.64 -19.71
CA ILE A 91 -0.52 -3.63 -18.74
C ILE A 91 -1.82 -3.13 -18.15
N GLU A 92 -2.85 -3.99 -18.13
CA GLU A 92 -4.07 -3.75 -17.36
C GLU A 92 -3.95 -4.45 -16.00
N TYR A 93 -3.93 -3.64 -14.94
CA TYR A 93 -3.82 -4.13 -13.55
C TYR A 93 -5.19 -4.30 -12.93
N THR A 94 -5.39 -5.46 -12.32
CA THR A 94 -6.56 -5.79 -11.50
C THR A 94 -6.12 -6.35 -10.16
N ALA A 95 -6.91 -6.17 -9.12
CA ALA A 95 -6.60 -6.67 -7.78
C ALA A 95 -7.87 -7.07 -7.03
N TYR A 96 -7.73 -7.97 -6.08
CA TYR A 96 -8.70 -8.09 -4.98
C TYR A 96 -8.41 -6.98 -3.97
N GLU A 97 -8.96 -5.77 -4.20
CA GLU A 97 -8.52 -4.53 -3.54
C GLU A 97 -8.54 -4.59 -2.01
N GLU A 98 -9.58 -5.15 -1.39
CA GLU A 98 -9.62 -5.27 0.07
C GLU A 98 -8.47 -6.14 0.60
N MET A 99 -8.23 -7.29 -0.03
CA MET A 99 -7.16 -8.21 0.35
C MET A 99 -5.79 -7.60 0.05
N ALA A 100 -5.63 -6.96 -1.09
CA ALA A 100 -4.40 -6.30 -1.48
C ALA A 100 -4.06 -5.15 -0.52
N ASN A 101 -5.03 -4.27 -0.20
CA ASN A 101 -4.83 -3.18 0.75
C ASN A 101 -4.47 -3.69 2.15
N LEU A 102 -5.08 -4.79 2.62
CA LEU A 102 -4.70 -5.43 3.87
C LEU A 102 -3.25 -5.93 3.81
N LYS A 103 -2.86 -6.58 2.72
CA LYS A 103 -1.49 -7.09 2.55
C LYS A 103 -0.46 -5.96 2.47
N PHE A 104 -0.75 -4.87 1.77
CA PHE A 104 0.09 -3.67 1.79
C PHE A 104 0.24 -3.08 3.20
N HIS A 105 -0.84 -3.07 3.98
CA HIS A 105 -0.80 -2.62 5.37
C HIS A 105 0.09 -3.53 6.23
N GLU A 106 -0.05 -4.86 6.12
CA GLU A 106 0.79 -5.82 6.84
C GLU A 106 2.29 -5.65 6.52
N ILE A 107 2.64 -5.55 5.23
CA ILE A 107 4.01 -5.32 4.76
C ILE A 107 4.56 -4.01 5.35
N ARG A 108 3.76 -2.95 5.31
CA ARG A 108 4.12 -1.65 5.86
C ARG A 108 4.40 -1.73 7.37
N GLU A 109 3.49 -2.32 8.15
CA GLU A 109 3.67 -2.44 9.61
C GLU A 109 4.86 -3.33 9.97
N ALA A 110 5.08 -4.43 9.24
CA ALA A 110 6.26 -5.28 9.41
C ALA A 110 7.56 -4.53 9.12
N ALA A 111 7.59 -3.69 8.10
CA ALA A 111 8.74 -2.86 7.78
C ALA A 111 9.03 -1.81 8.86
N PHE A 112 8.00 -1.14 9.40
CA PHE A 112 8.16 -0.21 10.54
C PHE A 112 8.62 -0.90 11.82
N ALA A 113 8.20 -2.15 12.04
CA ALA A 113 8.68 -2.94 13.19
C ALA A 113 10.15 -3.38 13.05
N LYS A 114 10.62 -3.57 11.81
CA LYS A 114 11.97 -4.09 11.52
C LYS A 114 13.02 -2.99 11.32
N TYR A 115 12.63 -1.86 10.74
CA TYR A 115 13.53 -0.77 10.37
C TYR A 115 13.15 0.54 11.05
N ASN A 116 14.13 1.36 11.38
CA ASN A 116 13.89 2.70 11.96
C ASN A 116 13.44 3.68 10.87
N LEU A 117 12.19 3.57 10.44
CA LEU A 117 11.61 4.41 9.40
C LEU A 117 10.84 5.59 9.98
N SER A 118 10.96 6.74 9.34
CA SER A 118 10.17 7.95 9.65
C SER A 118 8.87 7.99 8.86
N CYS A 119 8.87 7.47 7.65
CA CYS A 119 7.70 7.50 6.75
C CYS A 119 7.81 6.44 5.66
N MET A 120 6.63 5.96 5.21
CA MET A 120 6.53 5.10 4.03
C MET A 120 5.24 5.39 3.29
N HIS A 121 5.34 5.51 1.98
CA HIS A 121 4.21 5.60 1.05
C HIS A 121 4.32 4.51 0.00
N ILE A 122 3.21 3.84 -0.26
CA ILE A 122 3.09 2.83 -1.31
C ILE A 122 1.87 3.20 -2.13
N TYR A 123 2.02 3.22 -3.46
CA TYR A 123 0.94 3.40 -4.42
C TYR A 123 1.15 2.46 -5.60
N HIS A 124 0.10 1.81 -6.03
CA HIS A 124 0.08 0.91 -7.18
C HIS A 124 -1.04 1.31 -8.13
N SER A 125 -0.79 1.21 -9.43
CA SER A 125 -1.79 1.46 -10.45
C SER A 125 -2.89 0.40 -10.45
N SER A 126 -4.12 0.83 -10.73
CA SER A 126 -5.22 0.00 -11.20
C SER A 126 -5.62 0.41 -12.61
N GLY A 127 -6.26 -0.50 -13.36
CA GLY A 127 -6.60 -0.24 -14.77
C GLY A 127 -5.39 -0.24 -15.71
N ARG A 128 -5.50 0.48 -16.84
CA ARG A 128 -4.51 0.45 -17.93
C ARG A 128 -3.35 1.42 -17.68
N VAL A 129 -2.12 0.89 -17.83
CA VAL A 129 -0.87 1.67 -17.79
C VAL A 129 -0.07 1.32 -19.04
N ASN A 130 0.28 2.32 -19.84
CA ASN A 130 0.99 2.09 -21.10
C ASN A 130 2.48 1.82 -20.86
N ALA A 131 3.13 1.21 -21.83
CA ALA A 131 4.57 1.02 -21.81
C ALA A 131 5.28 2.38 -21.68
N GLY A 132 6.28 2.45 -20.79
CA GLY A 132 6.97 3.67 -20.42
C GLY A 132 6.37 4.42 -19.23
N GLU A 133 5.14 4.10 -18.80
CA GLU A 133 4.49 4.76 -17.66
C GLU A 133 4.75 4.04 -16.34
N ILE A 134 4.67 4.78 -15.23
CA ILE A 134 4.93 4.29 -13.87
C ILE A 134 3.67 3.62 -13.31
N CYS A 135 3.84 2.38 -12.82
CA CYS A 135 2.75 1.58 -12.24
C CYS A 135 2.90 1.30 -10.72
N LEU A 136 4.09 1.48 -10.16
CA LEU A 136 4.36 1.28 -8.75
C LEU A 136 5.26 2.39 -8.22
N PHE A 137 4.87 2.99 -7.12
CA PHE A 137 5.66 3.99 -6.41
C PHE A 137 5.78 3.60 -4.94
N VAL A 138 7.01 3.31 -4.49
CA VAL A 138 7.35 3.07 -3.09
C VAL A 138 8.33 4.14 -2.65
N PHE A 139 8.00 4.86 -1.59
CA PHE A 139 8.80 5.95 -1.04
C PHE A 139 9.03 5.70 0.44
N VAL A 140 10.28 5.57 0.86
CA VAL A 140 10.70 5.36 2.25
C VAL A 140 11.58 6.48 2.74
N SER A 141 11.45 6.81 4.03
CA SER A 141 12.22 7.86 4.68
C SER A 141 12.71 7.41 6.05
N SER A 142 13.94 7.78 6.40
CA SER A 142 14.57 7.46 7.69
C SER A 142 15.55 8.57 8.09
N PRO A 143 15.95 8.66 9.38
CA PRO A 143 17.05 9.51 9.80
C PRO A 143 18.37 9.19 9.10
N HIS A 144 18.62 7.91 8.69
CA HIS A 144 19.87 7.48 8.09
C HIS A 144 19.68 6.64 6.84
N ARG A 145 20.59 6.79 5.85
CA ARG A 145 20.52 6.15 4.53
C ARG A 145 20.52 4.61 4.56
N LYS A 146 21.20 3.98 5.51
CA LYS A 146 21.27 2.52 5.59
C LYS A 146 19.87 1.89 5.70
N GLU A 147 19.05 2.45 6.58
CA GLU A 147 17.69 1.96 6.85
C GLU A 147 16.80 2.05 5.60
N VAL A 148 16.91 3.14 4.81
CA VAL A 148 16.04 3.30 3.62
C VAL A 148 16.40 2.31 2.52
N PHE A 149 17.69 2.00 2.31
CA PHE A 149 18.10 1.04 1.28
C PHE A 149 17.66 -0.38 1.61
N GLU A 150 17.87 -0.81 2.86
CA GLU A 150 17.45 -2.13 3.30
C GLU A 150 15.94 -2.29 3.31
N ALA A 151 15.21 -1.27 3.81
CA ALA A 151 13.76 -1.29 3.88
C ALA A 151 13.11 -1.26 2.49
N LEU A 152 13.58 -0.40 1.59
CA LEU A 152 13.01 -0.29 0.25
C LEU A 152 13.13 -1.61 -0.52
N HIS A 153 14.32 -2.21 -0.54
CA HIS A 153 14.51 -3.51 -1.16
C HIS A 153 13.58 -4.56 -0.59
N HIS A 154 13.55 -4.70 0.74
CA HIS A 154 12.68 -5.67 1.42
C HIS A 154 11.19 -5.45 1.08
N VAL A 155 10.71 -4.23 1.18
CA VAL A 155 9.30 -3.90 0.92
C VAL A 155 8.89 -4.19 -0.52
N VAL A 156 9.75 -3.86 -1.50
CA VAL A 156 9.46 -4.13 -2.92
C VAL A 156 9.38 -5.63 -3.19
N GLU A 157 10.28 -6.44 -2.62
CA GLU A 157 10.23 -7.89 -2.76
C GLU A 157 8.97 -8.50 -2.11
N GLU A 158 8.61 -8.04 -0.90
CA GLU A 158 7.38 -8.49 -0.23
C GLU A 158 6.11 -8.14 -1.03
N ILE A 159 6.05 -6.93 -1.60
CA ILE A 159 4.92 -6.52 -2.46
C ILE A 159 4.80 -7.47 -3.65
N LYS A 160 5.90 -7.73 -4.35
CA LYS A 160 5.90 -8.59 -5.55
C LYS A 160 5.54 -10.04 -5.25
N ASN A 161 5.90 -10.53 -4.07
CA ASN A 161 5.69 -11.93 -3.69
C ASN A 161 4.33 -12.20 -3.04
N GLN A 162 3.72 -11.20 -2.36
CA GLN A 162 2.58 -11.47 -1.49
C GLN A 162 1.29 -10.75 -1.88
N VAL A 163 1.38 -9.62 -2.62
CA VAL A 163 0.18 -8.82 -2.90
C VAL A 163 -0.58 -9.40 -4.09
N PRO A 164 -1.90 -9.69 -3.95
CA PRO A 164 -2.71 -10.27 -5.01
C PRO A 164 -3.11 -9.24 -6.06
N ILE A 165 -2.14 -8.84 -6.88
CA ILE A 165 -2.31 -7.96 -8.04
C ILE A 165 -2.00 -8.76 -9.30
N PHE A 166 -2.86 -8.66 -10.30
CA PHE A 166 -2.77 -9.37 -11.56
C PHE A 166 -2.57 -8.37 -12.69
N GLY A 167 -1.63 -8.65 -13.58
CA GLY A 167 -1.37 -7.88 -14.76
C GLY A 167 -1.80 -8.65 -16.01
N LYS A 168 -2.51 -7.98 -16.90
CA LYS A 168 -2.81 -8.49 -18.24
C LYS A 168 -1.97 -7.67 -19.23
N GLU A 169 -0.98 -8.30 -19.85
CA GLU A 169 -0.14 -7.70 -20.89
C GLU A 169 -0.94 -7.56 -22.17
N VAL A 170 -1.14 -6.34 -22.63
CA VAL A 170 -1.90 -5.99 -23.83
C VAL A 170 -0.92 -5.65 -24.93
N PHE A 171 -1.06 -6.29 -26.10
CA PHE A 171 -0.21 -6.07 -27.28
C PHE A 171 -0.74 -4.95 -28.18
N LYS A 172 0.03 -4.55 -29.18
CA LYS A 172 -0.33 -3.49 -30.13
C LYS A 172 -1.56 -3.81 -30.99
N ASP A 173 -1.90 -5.07 -31.16
CA ASP A 173 -3.08 -5.56 -31.89
C ASP A 173 -4.30 -5.79 -31.00
N ASP A 174 -4.26 -5.29 -29.75
CA ASP A 174 -5.27 -5.49 -28.70
C ASP A 174 -5.45 -6.94 -28.23
N SER A 175 -4.67 -7.89 -28.71
CA SER A 175 -4.57 -9.20 -28.10
C SER A 175 -3.88 -9.10 -26.73
N TYR A 176 -4.04 -10.13 -25.88
CA TYR A 176 -3.48 -10.08 -24.53
C TYR A 176 -3.05 -11.43 -23.99
N GLN A 177 -2.20 -11.42 -22.98
CA GLN A 177 -1.92 -12.57 -22.13
C GLN A 177 -1.79 -12.16 -20.67
N TRP A 178 -1.97 -13.13 -19.75
CA TRP A 178 -1.72 -12.88 -18.33
C TRP A 178 -0.23 -12.86 -18.04
N LYS A 179 0.20 -11.82 -17.35
CA LYS A 179 1.59 -11.67 -16.92
C LYS A 179 1.96 -12.74 -15.89
N VAL A 180 3.05 -13.43 -16.12
CA VAL A 180 3.67 -14.32 -15.13
C VAL A 180 4.80 -13.56 -14.45
N ASN A 181 4.67 -13.34 -13.14
CA ASN A 181 5.75 -12.77 -12.34
C ASN A 181 6.92 -13.76 -12.29
N LYS A 182 8.10 -13.31 -12.68
CA LYS A 182 9.35 -14.08 -12.65
C LYS A 182 10.20 -13.61 -11.48
#